data_421aa70b2229a4ddba60b5d7b7f71fdf
#
_entry.id   421aa70b2229a4ddba60b5d7b7f71fdf
#
_cell.length_a   1.000
_cell.length_b   1.000
_cell.length_c   1.000
_cell.angle_alpha   90.00
_cell.angle_beta   90.00
_cell.angle_gamma   90.00
#
_symmetry.space_group_name_H-M   'P 1'
#
loop_
_entity.id
_entity.type
_entity.pdbx_description
1 polymer ?
#
loop_
_entity_poly.entity_id
_entity_poly.type
_entity_poly.pdbx_seq_one_letter_code
_entity_poly.pdbx_strand_id
1 'polypeptide(L)'
;MAIGLRLPRGFAALVTALLAAAAAVPLTASSATAVTAPICLSGKLQYDYQSAEAGTSKPTMTKPVRNANVQLWGAEKPTDTPRQLTADYVYTAVSDGGFNLCYTPTTTTSMSSLWVRFRTESTKLWKVSDTSGNPYTLDSTHQSDISTSTSLGTLKASAADARAWHAFDTVNLLWWYRNNPASICWSAHETNNGACTELNIQWTANSADGPYYDLANTVHLAAADPDSEHTVLHESGHFLMHRLYNGAFPPVTNCSPHYINLVSSGTCAWTEGFADSTAAYLLGDYRYVWPDGSSYPFTYTTGWNTGDQVQGNVDGSLLDLWNNVDGGWNGTISVLTTHTPSTFAEYFKTDRPAAVPPLSTTGSALTSLAAHTIDYGPTIVGDNQYHALTNGGGLALEHAGQCTASSNVVADLDAYDPTRASEKWKLDANADGTARIYDSCPTPLTLTAPATAGAQVTLQAFNAANQYQKWQVTKNSSGNLTITNPVTGYVLDSAGVSVGTAVTVNPAGAANTQDWATLS
;
A
#
# COMPACT_ATOMS: atom_id res chain seq x y z
N MET A 1 11.02 -14.30 -21.16
CA MET A 1 12.48 -14.49 -21.15
C MET A 1 12.80 -15.36 -19.94
N ALA A 2 13.06 -16.65 -20.14
CA ALA A 2 13.22 -17.64 -19.08
C ALA A 2 14.69 -17.74 -18.70
N ILE A 3 15.01 -17.54 -17.41
CA ILE A 3 16.35 -17.73 -16.87
C ILE A 3 16.37 -19.07 -16.12
N GLY A 4 17.05 -20.05 -16.70
CA GLY A 4 17.27 -21.35 -16.09
C GLY A 4 18.45 -21.33 -15.11
N LEU A 5 18.23 -21.75 -13.88
CA LEU A 5 19.29 -22.06 -12.92
C LEU A 5 19.81 -23.48 -13.15
N ARG A 6 21.12 -23.60 -13.37
CA ARG A 6 21.85 -24.86 -13.40
C ARG A 6 22.39 -25.19 -12.01
N LEU A 7 22.11 -26.40 -11.52
CA LEU A 7 22.75 -27.00 -10.36
C LEU A 7 24.05 -27.73 -10.78
N PRO A 8 25.11 -27.74 -9.97
CA PRO A 8 26.31 -28.52 -10.26
C PRO A 8 26.16 -29.97 -9.79
N ARG A 9 26.61 -30.90 -10.64
CA ARG A 9 26.79 -32.33 -10.35
C ARG A 9 28.17 -32.61 -9.76
N GLY A 10 28.21 -33.53 -8.83
CA GLY A 10 29.36 -34.39 -8.65
C GLY A 10 29.83 -34.53 -7.21
N PHE A 11 29.60 -35.72 -6.63
CA PHE A 11 30.61 -36.43 -5.87
C PHE A 11 30.26 -37.93 -5.83
N ALA A 12 31.15 -38.73 -6.39
CA ALA A 12 31.11 -40.18 -6.37
C ALA A 12 31.63 -40.71 -5.04
N ALA A 13 30.90 -41.64 -4.42
CA ALA A 13 31.33 -42.35 -3.22
C ALA A 13 32.04 -43.67 -3.60
N LEU A 14 33.22 -43.85 -3.09
CA LEU A 14 34.05 -45.07 -3.17
C LEU A 14 33.51 -46.10 -2.16
N VAL A 15 33.17 -47.30 -2.63
CA VAL A 15 32.82 -48.45 -1.78
C VAL A 15 34.10 -49.28 -1.57
N THR A 16 34.52 -49.42 -0.32
CA THR A 16 35.56 -50.37 0.09
C THR A 16 34.93 -51.50 0.89
N ALA A 17 34.96 -52.69 0.36
CA ALA A 17 34.49 -53.90 1.04
C ALA A 17 35.57 -54.43 1.99
N LEU A 18 35.24 -54.62 3.27
CA LEU A 18 36.04 -55.41 4.22
C LEU A 18 35.23 -56.66 4.59
N LEU A 19 35.76 -57.84 4.24
CA LEU A 19 35.33 -59.13 4.77
C LEU A 19 35.89 -59.30 6.18
N ALA A 20 35.04 -59.53 7.19
CA ALA A 20 35.48 -60.02 8.49
C ALA A 20 34.64 -61.25 8.90
N ALA A 21 35.35 -62.23 9.43
CA ALA A 21 34.90 -63.57 9.75
C ALA A 21 33.82 -63.62 10.82
N ALA A 22 32.85 -64.54 10.63
CA ALA A 22 31.72 -64.77 11.53
C ALA A 22 32.16 -65.61 12.75
N ALA A 23 32.00 -65.00 13.94
CA ALA A 23 31.87 -65.77 15.17
C ALA A 23 30.37 -65.86 15.52
N ALA A 24 29.81 -67.06 15.58
CA ALA A 24 28.41 -67.30 15.93
C ALA A 24 28.19 -67.04 17.42
N VAL A 25 27.62 -65.90 17.76
CA VAL A 25 27.01 -65.60 19.06
C VAL A 25 25.56 -65.98 18.99
N PRO A 26 24.97 -66.72 19.96
CA PRO A 26 23.57 -67.01 19.95
C PRO A 26 22.78 -65.70 20.12
N LEU A 27 22.09 -65.28 19.08
CA LEU A 27 21.12 -64.21 19.11
C LEU A 27 19.93 -64.66 19.97
N THR A 28 19.90 -64.22 21.23
CA THR A 28 18.62 -64.15 21.95
C THR A 28 17.76 -63.17 21.15
N ALA A 29 16.70 -63.64 20.53
CA ALA A 29 15.70 -62.81 19.87
C ALA A 29 15.08 -61.89 20.92
N SER A 30 15.62 -60.68 21.07
CA SER A 30 14.88 -59.57 21.62
C SER A 30 13.64 -59.39 20.74
N SER A 31 12.47 -59.60 21.34
CA SER A 31 11.21 -59.25 20.71
C SER A 31 11.32 -57.80 20.24
N ALA A 32 11.53 -57.62 18.95
CA ALA A 32 11.41 -56.29 18.35
C ALA A 32 9.96 -55.82 18.65
N THR A 33 9.83 -54.91 19.58
CA THR A 33 8.57 -54.16 19.72
C THR A 33 8.29 -53.57 18.36
N ALA A 34 7.22 -54.01 17.71
CA ALA A 34 6.80 -53.48 16.44
C ALA A 34 6.63 -51.96 16.62
N VAL A 35 7.50 -51.20 15.97
CA VAL A 35 7.36 -49.75 15.94
C VAL A 35 6.03 -49.49 15.24
N THR A 36 5.05 -49.00 15.97
CA THR A 36 3.73 -48.64 15.45
C THR A 36 3.92 -47.56 14.40
N ALA A 37 3.38 -47.78 13.20
CA ALA A 37 3.44 -46.75 12.14
C ALA A 37 2.58 -45.55 12.55
N PRO A 38 2.97 -44.33 12.20
CA PRO A 38 2.16 -43.14 12.46
C PRO A 38 0.83 -43.23 11.71
N ILE A 39 -0.24 -42.85 12.39
CA ILE A 39 -1.59 -42.73 11.84
C ILE A 39 -1.83 -41.26 11.57
N CYS A 40 -2.07 -40.90 10.28
CA CYS A 40 -2.24 -39.52 9.85
C CYS A 40 -3.68 -39.26 9.39
N LEU A 41 -4.20 -38.08 9.70
CA LEU A 41 -5.38 -37.49 9.06
C LEU A 41 -4.93 -36.34 8.16
N SER A 42 -5.37 -36.37 6.90
CA SER A 42 -5.02 -35.35 5.89
C SER A 42 -6.26 -34.85 5.16
N GLY A 43 -6.16 -33.70 4.53
CA GLY A 43 -7.24 -33.10 3.76
C GLY A 43 -7.02 -31.62 3.50
N LYS A 44 -8.12 -30.89 3.21
CA LYS A 44 -8.16 -29.43 3.02
C LYS A 44 -9.35 -28.87 3.78
N LEU A 45 -9.18 -27.60 4.27
CA LEU A 45 -10.28 -26.84 4.83
C LEU A 45 -10.64 -25.69 3.91
N GLN A 46 -11.94 -25.52 3.62
CA GLN A 46 -12.52 -24.46 2.80
C GLN A 46 -13.74 -23.84 3.51
N TYR A 47 -14.16 -22.68 3.06
CA TYR A 47 -15.39 -22.01 3.44
C TYR A 47 -16.10 -21.42 2.23
N ASP A 48 -17.42 -21.30 2.31
CA ASP A 48 -18.24 -20.59 1.33
C ASP A 48 -18.66 -19.25 1.94
N TYR A 49 -18.58 -18.16 1.17
CA TYR A 49 -18.92 -16.81 1.64
C TYR A 49 -19.68 -16.03 0.57
N GLN A 50 -20.36 -14.96 0.99
CA GLN A 50 -21.04 -14.02 0.12
C GLN A 50 -20.06 -12.91 -0.25
N SER A 51 -19.66 -12.82 -1.53
CA SER A 51 -18.64 -11.83 -1.96
C SER A 51 -19.28 -10.49 -2.26
N ALA A 52 -19.05 -9.51 -1.40
CA ALA A 52 -19.45 -8.12 -1.67
C ALA A 52 -18.62 -7.51 -2.82
N GLU A 53 -17.36 -7.89 -2.99
CA GLU A 53 -16.48 -7.44 -4.09
C GLU A 53 -17.03 -7.80 -5.46
N ALA A 54 -17.83 -8.85 -5.54
CA ALA A 54 -18.51 -9.25 -6.78
C ALA A 54 -19.81 -8.46 -7.05
N GLY A 55 -20.12 -7.45 -6.24
CA GLY A 55 -21.26 -6.56 -6.41
C GLY A 55 -22.47 -6.90 -5.53
N THR A 56 -23.54 -6.14 -5.66
CA THR A 56 -24.72 -6.21 -4.79
C THR A 56 -25.48 -7.54 -4.83
N SER A 57 -25.24 -8.38 -5.83
CA SER A 57 -25.79 -9.74 -5.87
C SER A 57 -25.12 -10.70 -4.88
N LYS A 58 -23.94 -10.35 -4.41
CA LYS A 58 -23.10 -11.11 -3.49
C LYS A 58 -23.11 -12.61 -3.77
N PRO A 59 -22.58 -13.08 -4.92
CA PRO A 59 -22.58 -14.49 -5.23
C PRO A 59 -21.79 -15.29 -4.20
N THR A 60 -22.22 -16.52 -3.94
CA THR A 60 -21.48 -17.42 -3.09
C THR A 60 -20.17 -17.85 -3.78
N MET A 61 -19.07 -17.65 -3.10
CA MET A 61 -17.74 -18.06 -3.55
C MET A 61 -17.11 -19.00 -2.52
N THR A 62 -16.11 -19.79 -2.94
CA THR A 62 -15.38 -20.72 -2.08
C THR A 62 -13.92 -20.31 -2.02
N LYS A 63 -13.36 -20.22 -0.81
CA LYS A 63 -11.92 -20.00 -0.58
C LYS A 63 -11.33 -21.06 0.36
N PRO A 64 -10.00 -21.32 0.30
CA PRO A 64 -9.31 -22.11 1.31
C PRO A 64 -9.23 -21.34 2.63
N VAL A 65 -9.16 -22.06 3.75
CA VAL A 65 -8.77 -21.48 5.04
C VAL A 65 -7.26 -21.61 5.20
N ARG A 66 -6.53 -20.51 5.13
CA ARG A 66 -5.07 -20.44 5.14
C ARG A 66 -4.54 -20.03 6.51
N ASN A 67 -3.42 -20.59 6.95
CA ASN A 67 -2.77 -20.29 8.24
C ASN A 67 -3.63 -20.48 9.49
N ALA A 68 -4.71 -21.24 9.41
CA ALA A 68 -5.52 -21.57 10.59
C ALA A 68 -4.84 -22.62 11.46
N ASN A 69 -4.86 -22.44 12.76
CA ASN A 69 -4.39 -23.45 13.72
C ASN A 69 -5.18 -24.73 13.52
N VAL A 70 -4.47 -25.83 13.38
CA VAL A 70 -5.03 -27.16 13.19
C VAL A 70 -4.39 -28.14 14.17
N GLN A 71 -5.23 -28.88 14.89
CA GLN A 71 -4.85 -29.77 15.98
C GLN A 71 -5.37 -31.18 15.70
N LEU A 72 -4.57 -32.20 16.02
CA LEU A 72 -5.03 -33.59 16.04
C LEU A 72 -5.45 -33.94 17.45
N TRP A 73 -6.66 -34.41 17.59
CA TRP A 73 -7.28 -34.84 18.88
C TRP A 73 -7.65 -36.31 18.83
N GLY A 74 -7.55 -36.99 19.95
CA GLY A 74 -7.98 -38.40 20.03
C GLY A 74 -7.63 -39.10 21.33
N ALA A 75 -7.97 -40.38 21.36
CA ALA A 75 -7.67 -41.31 22.45
C ALA A 75 -7.19 -42.65 21.88
N GLU A 76 -6.20 -43.27 22.52
CA GLU A 76 -5.69 -44.58 22.09
C GLU A 76 -6.68 -45.70 22.48
N LYS A 77 -7.28 -45.62 23.67
CA LYS A 77 -8.23 -46.62 24.20
C LYS A 77 -9.62 -46.01 24.41
N PRO A 78 -10.69 -46.81 24.34
CA PRO A 78 -12.04 -46.31 24.61
C PRO A 78 -12.24 -45.75 26.04
N THR A 79 -11.36 -46.13 26.98
CA THR A 79 -11.40 -45.67 28.38
C THR A 79 -10.63 -44.36 28.59
N ASP A 80 -9.83 -43.91 27.60
CA ASP A 80 -9.02 -42.72 27.73
C ASP A 80 -9.86 -41.48 27.43
N THR A 81 -9.63 -40.40 28.18
CA THR A 81 -10.18 -39.09 27.80
C THR A 81 -9.44 -38.55 26.57
N PRO A 82 -10.16 -38.19 25.51
CA PRO A 82 -9.53 -37.58 24.32
C PRO A 82 -8.74 -36.33 24.69
N ARG A 83 -7.57 -36.18 24.07
CA ARG A 83 -6.65 -35.04 24.27
C ARG A 83 -6.06 -34.57 22.96
N GLN A 84 -5.47 -33.39 22.97
CA GLN A 84 -4.65 -32.92 21.86
C GLN A 84 -3.37 -33.78 21.74
N LEU A 85 -3.09 -34.24 20.54
CA LEU A 85 -1.97 -35.15 20.21
C LEU A 85 -0.82 -34.47 19.49
N THR A 86 -1.07 -33.33 18.84
CA THR A 86 -0.06 -32.51 18.15
C THR A 86 0.43 -31.36 19.02
N ALA A 87 1.59 -30.77 18.67
CA ALA A 87 2.04 -29.52 19.25
C ALA A 87 1.06 -28.37 18.92
N ASP A 88 1.08 -27.30 19.72
CA ASP A 88 0.11 -26.20 19.69
C ASP A 88 0.12 -25.35 18.41
N TYR A 89 1.11 -25.50 17.54
CA TYR A 89 1.33 -24.58 16.42
C TYR A 89 1.53 -25.31 15.09
N VAL A 90 0.51 -26.07 14.66
CA VAL A 90 0.41 -26.58 13.29
C VAL A 90 -0.65 -25.78 12.56
N TYR A 91 -0.42 -25.45 11.30
CA TYR A 91 -1.29 -24.57 10.52
C TYR A 91 -1.70 -25.22 9.21
N THR A 92 -2.88 -24.80 8.72
CA THR A 92 -3.28 -25.12 7.35
C THR A 92 -2.36 -24.42 6.35
N ALA A 93 -2.10 -25.08 5.21
CA ALA A 93 -1.19 -24.58 4.18
C ALA A 93 -1.68 -23.25 3.60
N VAL A 94 -0.71 -22.33 3.36
CA VAL A 94 -0.95 -20.98 2.81
C VAL A 94 -1.44 -20.99 1.37
N SER A 95 -1.30 -22.11 0.65
CA SER A 95 -1.70 -22.19 -0.76
C SER A 95 -3.14 -22.63 -0.95
N ASP A 96 -3.60 -23.62 -0.14
CA ASP A 96 -4.83 -24.34 -0.44
C ASP A 96 -5.61 -24.84 0.78
N GLY A 97 -5.22 -24.41 2.00
CA GLY A 97 -5.84 -24.85 3.24
C GLY A 97 -5.57 -26.32 3.58
N GLY A 98 -4.54 -26.93 2.96
CA GLY A 98 -4.17 -28.33 3.18
C GLY A 98 -3.62 -28.59 4.58
N PHE A 99 -3.84 -29.79 5.10
CA PHE A 99 -3.27 -30.27 6.36
C PHE A 99 -2.87 -31.74 6.27
N ASN A 100 -1.89 -32.14 7.08
CA ASN A 100 -1.51 -33.53 7.30
C ASN A 100 -0.93 -33.65 8.72
N LEU A 101 -1.67 -34.29 9.62
CA LEU A 101 -1.29 -34.43 11.02
C LEU A 101 -1.21 -35.90 11.39
N CYS A 102 -0.11 -36.28 12.02
CA CYS A 102 0.18 -37.65 12.35
C CYS A 102 0.42 -37.84 13.85
N TYR A 103 0.00 -38.97 14.35
CA TYR A 103 0.30 -39.44 15.71
C TYR A 103 0.73 -40.91 15.69
N THR A 104 1.76 -41.22 16.45
CA THR A 104 2.19 -42.63 16.65
C THR A 104 1.65 -43.12 17.98
N PRO A 105 0.70 -44.09 18.00
CA PRO A 105 0.19 -44.64 19.22
C PRO A 105 1.33 -45.25 20.07
N THR A 106 1.26 -45.07 21.37
CA THR A 106 2.29 -45.51 22.33
C THR A 106 1.93 -46.75 23.10
N THR A 107 0.62 -47.02 23.28
CA THR A 107 0.11 -48.13 24.07
C THR A 107 -0.75 -49.12 23.26
N THR A 108 -1.11 -48.77 22.04
CA THR A 108 -1.98 -49.54 21.14
C THR A 108 -1.38 -49.53 19.72
N THR A 109 -1.99 -50.26 18.78
CA THR A 109 -1.67 -50.24 17.36
C THR A 109 -2.73 -49.46 16.55
N SER A 110 -3.75 -48.94 17.22
CA SER A 110 -4.85 -48.17 16.64
C SER A 110 -5.27 -47.07 17.61
N MET A 111 -6.07 -46.13 17.12
CA MET A 111 -6.72 -45.08 17.91
C MET A 111 -8.19 -45.43 18.05
N SER A 112 -8.72 -45.43 19.30
CA SER A 112 -10.15 -45.62 19.54
C SER A 112 -10.98 -44.43 19.02
N SER A 113 -10.40 -43.23 19.05
CA SER A 113 -10.99 -42.05 18.44
C SER A 113 -9.88 -41.11 17.90
N LEU A 114 -10.11 -40.49 16.75
CA LEU A 114 -9.18 -39.55 16.15
C LEU A 114 -9.94 -38.55 15.27
N TRP A 115 -9.68 -37.24 15.43
CA TRP A 115 -10.26 -36.17 14.61
C TRP A 115 -9.35 -34.96 14.53
N VAL A 116 -9.64 -34.06 13.60
CA VAL A 116 -8.93 -32.78 13.44
C VAL A 116 -9.81 -31.64 13.92
N ARG A 117 -9.25 -30.73 14.72
CA ARG A 117 -9.88 -29.49 15.17
C ARG A 117 -9.18 -28.31 14.53
N PHE A 118 -9.93 -27.44 13.88
CA PHE A 118 -9.47 -26.17 13.33
C PHE A 118 -9.93 -25.02 14.23
N ARG A 119 -9.13 -23.93 14.25
CA ARG A 119 -9.44 -22.73 15.03
C ARG A 119 -9.19 -21.49 14.17
N THR A 120 -10.06 -20.47 14.28
CA THR A 120 -9.84 -19.15 13.66
C THR A 120 -8.77 -18.36 14.41
N GLU A 121 -7.57 -18.92 14.48
CA GLU A 121 -6.41 -18.39 15.23
C GLU A 121 -5.12 -18.73 14.49
N SER A 122 -4.21 -17.78 14.36
CA SER A 122 -2.88 -17.95 13.76
C SER A 122 -1.78 -17.46 14.70
N THR A 123 -1.08 -18.38 15.33
CA THR A 123 0.14 -18.22 16.18
C THR A 123 0.19 -16.96 17.03
N LYS A 124 -0.89 -16.55 17.68
CA LYS A 124 -0.94 -15.28 18.43
C LYS A 124 -0.59 -14.05 17.57
N LEU A 125 -0.83 -14.13 16.26
CA LEU A 125 -0.68 -13.01 15.35
C LEU A 125 -2.03 -12.34 15.08
N TRP A 126 -3.03 -13.14 14.77
CA TRP A 126 -4.41 -12.70 14.69
C TRP A 126 -5.37 -13.86 15.01
N LYS A 127 -6.55 -13.51 15.44
CA LYS A 127 -7.68 -14.42 15.61
C LYS A 127 -8.99 -13.74 15.28
N VAL A 128 -10.01 -14.55 14.98
CA VAL A 128 -11.40 -14.11 14.99
C VAL A 128 -12.10 -14.79 16.15
N SER A 129 -12.73 -14.01 17.04
CA SER A 129 -13.32 -14.50 18.27
C SER A 129 -14.76 -14.03 18.48
N ASP A 130 -15.47 -14.76 19.32
CA ASP A 130 -16.75 -14.32 19.89
C ASP A 130 -16.53 -13.18 20.92
N THR A 131 -17.61 -12.67 21.52
CA THR A 131 -17.56 -11.62 22.55
C THR A 131 -16.91 -12.07 23.87
N SER A 132 -16.68 -13.37 24.06
CA SER A 132 -15.94 -13.93 25.20
C SER A 132 -14.46 -14.13 24.90
N GLY A 133 -14.00 -13.77 23.69
CA GLY A 133 -12.63 -13.91 23.24
C GLY A 133 -12.25 -15.33 22.79
N ASN A 134 -13.22 -16.24 22.62
CA ASN A 134 -12.97 -17.60 22.16
C ASN A 134 -12.93 -17.64 20.63
N PRO A 135 -11.90 -18.23 20.01
CA PRO A 135 -11.88 -18.44 18.57
C PRO A 135 -12.95 -19.45 18.15
N TYR A 136 -13.47 -19.27 16.93
CA TYR A 136 -14.38 -20.24 16.31
C TYR A 136 -13.64 -21.53 16.02
N THR A 137 -14.34 -22.66 16.18
CA THR A 137 -13.75 -23.99 16.00
C THR A 137 -14.58 -24.84 15.06
N LEU A 138 -13.90 -25.73 14.33
CA LEU A 138 -14.51 -26.78 13.52
C LEU A 138 -13.84 -28.12 13.83
N ASP A 139 -14.59 -29.12 14.23
CA ASP A 139 -14.13 -30.50 14.34
C ASP A 139 -14.52 -31.29 13.09
N SER A 140 -13.58 -32.08 12.58
CA SER A 140 -13.90 -33.08 11.54
C SER A 140 -14.77 -34.21 12.15
N THR A 141 -15.36 -35.04 11.29
CA THR A 141 -15.95 -36.29 11.74
C THR A 141 -14.93 -37.11 12.52
N HIS A 142 -15.33 -37.59 13.71
CA HIS A 142 -14.48 -38.45 14.52
C HIS A 142 -14.35 -39.81 13.83
N GLN A 143 -13.11 -40.26 13.66
CA GLN A 143 -12.78 -41.59 13.18
C GLN A 143 -12.68 -42.53 14.39
N SER A 144 -13.30 -43.69 14.33
CA SER A 144 -13.28 -44.71 15.41
C SER A 144 -12.46 -45.92 14.97
N ASP A 145 -11.71 -46.52 15.90
CA ASP A 145 -10.91 -47.73 15.71
C ASP A 145 -9.96 -47.68 14.50
N ILE A 146 -9.38 -46.54 14.27
CA ILE A 146 -8.50 -46.27 13.10
C ILE A 146 -7.07 -46.76 13.36
N SER A 147 -6.55 -47.62 12.46
CA SER A 147 -5.20 -48.18 12.49
C SER A 147 -4.34 -47.78 11.30
N THR A 148 -4.90 -47.07 10.32
CA THR A 148 -4.22 -46.61 9.10
C THR A 148 -4.51 -45.15 8.83
N SER A 149 -3.58 -44.47 8.13
CA SER A 149 -3.77 -43.10 7.72
C SER A 149 -4.97 -42.92 6.79
N THR A 150 -5.72 -41.85 6.96
CA THR A 150 -6.99 -41.60 6.26
C THR A 150 -7.00 -40.16 5.70
N SER A 151 -7.44 -40.03 4.44
CA SER A 151 -7.78 -38.73 3.88
C SER A 151 -9.23 -38.37 4.21
N LEU A 152 -9.43 -37.20 4.79
CA LEU A 152 -10.75 -36.63 5.07
C LEU A 152 -11.34 -35.85 3.87
N GLY A 153 -10.55 -35.75 2.76
CA GLY A 153 -10.95 -34.98 1.59
C GLY A 153 -11.00 -33.47 1.86
N THR A 154 -12.00 -32.82 1.27
CA THR A 154 -12.23 -31.38 1.50
C THR A 154 -13.32 -31.20 2.57
N LEU A 155 -12.95 -30.59 3.66
CA LEU A 155 -13.85 -30.19 4.73
C LEU A 155 -14.33 -28.76 4.48
N LYS A 156 -15.56 -28.45 4.88
CA LYS A 156 -16.12 -27.09 4.78
C LYS A 156 -16.54 -26.58 6.15
N ALA A 157 -16.23 -25.32 6.41
CA ALA A 157 -16.76 -24.60 7.56
C ALA A 157 -18.29 -24.51 7.47
N SER A 158 -18.95 -24.49 8.63
CA SER A 158 -20.41 -24.34 8.69
C SER A 158 -20.86 -23.00 8.11
N ALA A 159 -22.04 -22.93 7.50
CA ALA A 159 -22.58 -21.68 7.01
C ALA A 159 -22.80 -20.64 8.12
N ALA A 160 -23.02 -21.07 9.36
CA ALA A 160 -23.20 -20.20 10.51
C ALA A 160 -21.92 -19.44 10.88
N ASP A 161 -20.75 -20.08 10.71
CA ASP A 161 -19.44 -19.52 11.08
C ASP A 161 -18.62 -19.09 9.86
N ALA A 162 -19.17 -19.22 8.64
CA ALA A 162 -18.46 -18.95 7.40
C ALA A 162 -17.86 -17.53 7.36
N ARG A 163 -18.57 -16.53 7.90
CA ARG A 163 -18.10 -15.15 8.01
C ARG A 163 -16.91 -14.97 8.96
N ALA A 164 -16.87 -15.73 10.06
CA ALA A 164 -15.70 -15.74 10.93
C ALA A 164 -14.46 -16.30 10.21
N TRP A 165 -14.64 -17.39 9.45
CA TRP A 165 -13.57 -17.96 8.62
C TRP A 165 -13.15 -17.03 7.48
N HIS A 166 -14.09 -16.30 6.89
CA HIS A 166 -13.79 -15.31 5.84
C HIS A 166 -12.97 -14.15 6.40
N ALA A 167 -13.39 -13.53 7.50
CA ALA A 167 -12.62 -12.48 8.16
C ALA A 167 -11.21 -12.96 8.55
N PHE A 168 -11.11 -14.19 9.08
CA PHE A 168 -9.83 -14.80 9.45
C PHE A 168 -8.88 -14.95 8.25
N ASP A 169 -9.37 -15.51 7.14
CA ASP A 169 -8.57 -15.73 5.94
C ASP A 169 -8.21 -14.42 5.22
N THR A 170 -9.09 -13.40 5.28
CA THR A 170 -8.84 -12.08 4.69
C THR A 170 -7.64 -11.39 5.34
N VAL A 171 -7.50 -11.43 6.66
CA VAL A 171 -6.34 -10.84 7.37
C VAL A 171 -5.02 -11.52 7.03
N ASN A 172 -5.05 -12.77 6.58
CA ASN A 172 -3.85 -13.44 6.08
C ASN A 172 -3.16 -12.66 4.94
N LEU A 173 -3.90 -11.92 4.10
CA LEU A 173 -3.33 -11.06 3.07
C LEU A 173 -2.51 -9.93 3.71
N LEU A 174 -3.06 -9.22 4.67
CA LEU A 174 -2.37 -8.14 5.36
C LEU A 174 -1.08 -8.63 6.03
N TRP A 175 -1.15 -9.76 6.74
CA TRP A 175 0.02 -10.35 7.39
C TRP A 175 1.10 -10.73 6.38
N TRP A 176 0.73 -11.31 5.25
CA TRP A 176 1.67 -11.74 4.21
C TRP A 176 2.42 -10.55 3.58
N TYR A 177 1.73 -9.45 3.34
CA TYR A 177 2.28 -8.27 2.66
C TYR A 177 2.84 -7.19 3.61
N ARG A 178 2.77 -7.33 4.92
CA ARG A 178 3.18 -6.32 5.92
C ARG A 178 4.63 -5.82 5.84
N ASN A 179 5.45 -6.40 4.95
CA ASN A 179 6.86 -6.06 4.74
C ASN A 179 7.72 -6.11 6.02
N ASN A 180 7.60 -7.16 6.80
CA ASN A 180 8.48 -7.44 7.94
C ASN A 180 9.25 -8.75 7.75
N PRO A 181 10.34 -8.78 6.95
CA PRO A 181 11.11 -10.00 6.68
C PRO A 181 11.95 -10.47 7.89
N ALA A 182 12.20 -9.58 8.85
CA ALA A 182 13.03 -9.88 10.02
C ALA A 182 12.27 -10.61 11.14
N SER A 183 10.96 -10.59 11.14
CA SER A 183 10.11 -11.12 12.20
C SER A 183 8.77 -11.62 11.66
N ILE A 184 8.19 -12.62 12.33
CA ILE A 184 6.80 -13.03 12.05
C ILE A 184 5.78 -12.00 12.54
N CYS A 185 6.18 -11.07 13.44
CA CYS A 185 5.31 -10.06 14.01
C CYS A 185 4.87 -9.00 12.99
N TRP A 186 3.96 -8.12 13.38
CA TRP A 186 3.34 -7.13 12.50
C TRP A 186 4.29 -6.02 12.07
N SER A 187 5.22 -5.62 12.93
CA SER A 187 6.20 -4.57 12.63
C SER A 187 7.60 -4.94 13.11
N ALA A 188 8.61 -4.19 12.65
CA ALA A 188 10.00 -4.37 13.08
C ALA A 188 10.24 -3.91 14.55
N HIS A 189 9.29 -3.22 15.17
CA HIS A 189 9.34 -2.86 16.59
C HIS A 189 9.08 -4.07 17.49
N GLU A 190 8.47 -5.12 16.97
CA GLU A 190 8.13 -6.33 17.70
C GLU A 190 9.19 -7.41 17.39
N THR A 191 9.88 -7.86 18.42
CA THR A 191 10.92 -8.89 18.27
C THR A 191 10.31 -10.29 18.32
N ASN A 192 10.96 -11.25 17.61
CA ASN A 192 10.53 -12.66 17.55
C ASN A 192 10.58 -13.43 18.87
N ASN A 193 10.82 -12.79 20.00
CA ASN A 193 10.98 -13.43 21.31
C ASN A 193 9.65 -13.90 21.92
N GLY A 194 8.63 -14.17 21.09
CA GLY A 194 7.36 -14.77 21.51
C GLY A 194 6.28 -13.78 21.95
N ALA A 195 6.46 -12.49 21.69
CA ALA A 195 5.58 -11.42 22.15
C ALA A 195 5.10 -10.51 21.01
N CYS A 196 4.64 -11.08 19.89
CA CYS A 196 3.90 -10.31 18.90
C CYS A 196 2.56 -9.84 19.50
N THR A 197 2.15 -8.63 19.17
CA THR A 197 0.82 -8.15 19.50
C THR A 197 -0.22 -8.87 18.64
N GLU A 198 -1.17 -9.53 19.26
CA GLU A 198 -2.24 -10.23 18.55
C GLU A 198 -3.32 -9.24 18.10
N LEU A 199 -3.68 -9.26 16.81
CA LEU A 199 -4.91 -8.65 16.33
C LEU A 199 -6.09 -9.56 16.67
N ASN A 200 -7.03 -9.06 17.46
CA ASN A 200 -8.30 -9.72 17.67
C ASN A 200 -9.38 -9.12 16.74
N ILE A 201 -10.10 -9.95 16.03
CA ILE A 201 -11.30 -9.55 15.28
C ILE A 201 -12.50 -10.11 16.04
N GLN A 202 -13.27 -9.23 16.66
CA GLN A 202 -14.48 -9.62 17.39
C GLN A 202 -15.67 -9.59 16.44
N TRP A 203 -16.28 -10.74 16.26
CA TRP A 203 -17.45 -10.91 15.41
C TRP A 203 -18.45 -11.90 16.01
N THR A 204 -19.74 -11.64 15.81
CA THR A 204 -20.80 -12.65 16.01
C THR A 204 -21.88 -12.49 14.95
N ALA A 205 -22.61 -13.56 14.67
CA ALA A 205 -23.65 -13.60 13.64
C ALA A 205 -24.79 -12.57 13.84
N ASN A 206 -24.93 -12.04 15.05
CA ASN A 206 -25.96 -11.06 15.42
C ASN A 206 -25.36 -9.72 15.89
N SER A 207 -24.07 -9.46 15.67
CA SER A 207 -23.43 -8.21 16.06
C SER A 207 -24.02 -7.04 15.30
N ALA A 208 -24.31 -5.96 16.01
CA ALA A 208 -24.57 -4.63 15.46
C ALA A 208 -23.45 -3.66 15.81
N ASP A 209 -22.32 -4.16 16.39
CA ASP A 209 -21.16 -3.41 16.83
C ASP A 209 -20.05 -3.53 15.79
N GLY A 210 -19.76 -2.43 15.10
CA GLY A 210 -18.75 -2.32 14.05
C GLY A 210 -19.29 -1.71 12.75
N PRO A 211 -18.42 -1.53 11.72
CA PRO A 211 -16.97 -1.81 11.78
C PRO A 211 -16.19 -0.67 12.45
N TYR A 212 -15.20 -1.00 13.28
CA TYR A 212 -14.19 -0.07 13.79
C TYR A 212 -13.01 -0.79 14.45
N TYR A 213 -11.84 -0.13 14.49
CA TYR A 213 -10.69 -0.52 15.29
C TYR A 213 -10.64 0.28 16.61
N ASP A 214 -10.52 -0.39 17.75
CA ASP A 214 -10.68 0.19 19.10
C ASP A 214 -9.40 0.81 19.70
N LEU A 215 -8.28 0.82 18.97
CA LEU A 215 -6.94 1.19 19.45
C LEU A 215 -6.41 0.32 20.61
N ALA A 216 -7.11 -0.75 20.96
CA ALA A 216 -6.73 -1.74 21.97
C ALA A 216 -6.47 -3.12 21.35
N ASN A 217 -6.10 -3.14 20.08
CA ASN A 217 -5.78 -4.33 19.27
C ASN A 217 -7.01 -5.17 18.88
N THR A 218 -8.22 -4.61 18.96
CA THR A 218 -9.44 -5.30 18.52
C THR A 218 -10.12 -4.53 17.39
N VAL A 219 -10.42 -5.24 16.31
CA VAL A 219 -11.35 -4.83 15.27
C VAL A 219 -12.73 -5.41 15.63
N HIS A 220 -13.73 -4.55 15.68
CA HIS A 220 -15.13 -4.94 15.88
C HIS A 220 -15.84 -4.98 14.55
N LEU A 221 -16.54 -6.09 14.28
CA LEU A 221 -17.29 -6.29 13.05
C LEU A 221 -18.78 -6.56 13.35
N ALA A 222 -19.66 -5.84 12.67
CA ALA A 222 -21.07 -6.18 12.63
C ALA A 222 -21.31 -7.48 11.84
N ALA A 223 -22.51 -8.02 11.95
CA ALA A 223 -22.86 -9.35 11.43
C ALA A 223 -22.54 -9.54 9.93
N ALA A 224 -22.71 -8.50 9.10
CA ALA A 224 -22.50 -8.57 7.65
C ALA A 224 -21.11 -8.10 7.20
N ASP A 225 -20.34 -7.42 8.05
CA ASP A 225 -19.07 -6.79 7.66
C ASP A 225 -18.08 -7.76 7.01
N PRO A 226 -17.97 -9.03 7.46
CA PRO A 226 -17.08 -9.96 6.78
C PRO A 226 -17.49 -10.36 5.36
N ASP A 227 -18.65 -9.95 4.84
CA ASP A 227 -18.95 -10.14 3.42
C ASP A 227 -18.08 -9.25 2.51
N SER A 228 -17.52 -8.15 3.06
CA SER A 228 -16.56 -7.26 2.40
C SER A 228 -15.14 -7.49 2.90
N GLU A 229 -14.24 -7.90 2.00
CA GLU A 229 -12.80 -7.98 2.28
C GLU A 229 -12.20 -6.59 2.49
N HIS A 230 -12.71 -5.55 1.78
CA HIS A 230 -12.30 -4.17 1.97
C HIS A 230 -12.56 -3.70 3.40
N THR A 231 -13.75 -3.91 3.94
CA THR A 231 -14.09 -3.53 5.32
C THR A 231 -13.16 -4.20 6.34
N VAL A 232 -12.94 -5.52 6.19
CA VAL A 232 -12.04 -6.26 7.11
C VAL A 232 -10.60 -5.75 7.02
N LEU A 233 -10.09 -5.47 5.82
CA LEU A 233 -8.72 -5.00 5.61
C LEU A 233 -8.55 -3.53 5.97
N HIS A 234 -9.57 -2.69 5.82
CA HIS A 234 -9.57 -1.29 6.24
C HIS A 234 -9.35 -1.21 7.77
N GLU A 235 -10.21 -1.85 8.54
CA GLU A 235 -10.08 -1.84 10.01
C GLU A 235 -8.77 -2.49 10.49
N SER A 236 -8.33 -3.56 9.81
CA SER A 236 -7.04 -4.18 10.09
C SER A 236 -5.86 -3.29 9.64
N GLY A 237 -6.06 -2.40 8.69
CA GLY A 237 -5.11 -1.37 8.25
C GLY A 237 -4.80 -0.35 9.35
N HIS A 238 -5.82 0.07 10.12
CA HIS A 238 -5.61 0.89 11.31
C HIS A 238 -4.76 0.17 12.36
N PHE A 239 -5.03 -1.12 12.60
CA PHE A 239 -4.16 -1.91 13.48
C PHE A 239 -2.73 -1.97 12.95
N LEU A 240 -2.52 -2.20 11.65
CA LEU A 240 -1.18 -2.20 11.06
C LEU A 240 -0.47 -0.86 11.29
N MET A 241 -1.12 0.27 11.00
CA MET A 241 -0.56 1.60 11.28
C MET A 241 -0.16 1.74 12.74
N HIS A 242 -1.02 1.30 13.68
CA HIS A 242 -0.74 1.34 15.10
C HIS A 242 0.51 0.51 15.48
N ARG A 243 0.75 -0.63 14.83
CA ARG A 243 1.97 -1.44 15.03
C ARG A 243 3.21 -0.81 14.38
N LEU A 244 3.07 -0.24 13.18
CA LEU A 244 4.16 0.48 12.52
C LEU A 244 4.60 1.70 13.33
N TYR A 245 3.69 2.36 14.02
CA TYR A 245 3.98 3.51 14.91
C TYR A 245 4.37 3.08 16.34
N ASN A 246 4.82 1.84 16.53
CA ASN A 246 5.27 1.31 17.81
C ASN A 246 4.24 1.47 18.94
N GLY A 247 2.97 1.31 18.65
CA GLY A 247 1.87 1.44 19.62
C GLY A 247 1.41 2.88 19.87
N ALA A 248 1.89 3.85 19.09
CA ALA A 248 1.30 5.18 19.02
C ALA A 248 0.32 5.26 17.84
N PHE A 249 -0.74 6.02 17.97
CA PHE A 249 -1.66 6.31 16.88
C PHE A 249 -1.87 7.81 16.77
N PRO A 250 -1.93 8.40 15.56
CA PRO A 250 -2.10 9.85 15.43
C PRO A 250 -3.37 10.32 16.16
N PRO A 251 -3.34 11.48 16.84
CA PRO A 251 -4.55 12.03 17.42
C PRO A 251 -5.49 12.47 16.30
N VAL A 252 -6.57 11.72 16.10
CA VAL A 252 -7.54 11.97 15.03
C VAL A 252 -8.58 12.99 15.48
N THR A 253 -8.85 14.00 14.66
CA THR A 253 -9.84 15.04 14.92
C THR A 253 -10.82 15.13 13.75
N ASN A 254 -12.09 15.51 14.02
CA ASN A 254 -13.13 15.70 13.00
C ASN A 254 -13.28 14.51 12.04
N CYS A 255 -13.33 13.29 12.60
CA CYS A 255 -13.38 12.05 11.84
C CYS A 255 -14.70 11.26 12.02
N SER A 256 -15.67 11.82 12.69
CA SER A 256 -16.98 11.15 12.86
C SER A 256 -18.13 12.15 12.68
N PRO A 257 -18.94 11.99 11.63
CA PRO A 257 -18.75 11.08 10.50
C PRO A 257 -17.64 11.54 9.56
N HIS A 258 -17.07 10.61 8.79
CA HIS A 258 -16.14 10.90 7.69
C HIS A 258 -16.67 10.28 6.39
N TYR A 259 -16.19 10.78 5.27
CA TYR A 259 -16.63 10.36 3.94
C TYR A 259 -15.45 10.38 2.96
N ILE A 260 -15.41 9.44 2.05
CA ILE A 260 -14.32 9.28 1.07
C ILE A 260 -14.06 10.56 0.27
N ASN A 261 -15.14 11.29 -0.11
CA ASN A 261 -15.11 12.41 -1.05
C ASN A 261 -15.27 13.79 -0.39
N LEU A 262 -15.46 13.88 0.91
CA LEU A 262 -15.66 15.14 1.61
C LEU A 262 -14.49 15.50 2.52
N VAL A 263 -14.29 16.80 2.72
CA VAL A 263 -13.26 17.30 3.63
C VAL A 263 -13.57 16.91 5.07
N SER A 264 -12.52 16.46 5.80
CA SER A 264 -12.57 16.17 7.23
C SER A 264 -11.47 16.96 7.96
N SER A 265 -10.38 16.29 8.32
CA SER A 265 -9.14 16.91 8.81
C SER A 265 -7.94 16.21 8.18
N GLY A 266 -6.76 16.84 8.23
CA GLY A 266 -5.54 16.21 7.72
C GLY A 266 -5.17 14.92 8.46
N THR A 267 -5.46 14.83 9.77
CA THR A 267 -5.22 13.60 10.56
C THR A 267 -6.24 12.50 10.25
N CYS A 268 -7.51 12.85 10.09
CA CYS A 268 -8.55 11.92 9.66
C CYS A 268 -8.26 11.39 8.24
N ALA A 269 -8.05 12.29 7.28
CA ALA A 269 -7.76 11.89 5.89
C ALA A 269 -6.51 11.02 5.77
N TRP A 270 -5.51 11.22 6.64
CA TRP A 270 -4.31 10.39 6.67
C TRP A 270 -4.58 8.98 7.19
N THR A 271 -5.24 8.86 8.35
CA THR A 271 -5.50 7.55 8.97
C THR A 271 -6.48 6.71 8.16
N GLU A 272 -7.56 7.33 7.70
CA GLU A 272 -8.58 6.66 6.90
C GLU A 272 -8.09 6.37 5.48
N GLY A 273 -7.39 7.33 4.84
CA GLY A 273 -6.81 7.13 3.51
C GLY A 273 -5.73 6.04 3.49
N PHE A 274 -4.92 5.90 4.55
CA PHE A 274 -3.99 4.78 4.65
C PHE A 274 -4.71 3.44 4.83
N ALA A 275 -5.77 3.38 5.60
CA ALA A 275 -6.56 2.17 5.80
C ALA A 275 -7.27 1.73 4.51
N ASP A 276 -7.90 2.68 3.80
CA ASP A 276 -8.53 2.46 2.49
C ASP A 276 -7.51 1.97 1.45
N SER A 277 -6.39 2.69 1.30
CA SER A 277 -5.34 2.31 0.34
C SER A 277 -4.70 0.96 0.68
N THR A 278 -4.59 0.60 1.96
CA THR A 278 -4.13 -0.72 2.38
C THR A 278 -5.05 -1.81 1.85
N ALA A 279 -6.36 -1.69 2.06
CA ALA A 279 -7.35 -2.66 1.57
C ALA A 279 -7.33 -2.76 0.05
N ALA A 280 -7.40 -1.63 -0.64
CA ALA A 280 -7.42 -1.57 -2.10
C ALA A 280 -6.15 -2.15 -2.74
N TYR A 281 -4.97 -1.84 -2.19
CA TYR A 281 -3.68 -2.33 -2.68
C TYR A 281 -3.54 -3.85 -2.53
N LEU A 282 -3.93 -4.38 -1.37
CA LEU A 282 -3.83 -5.82 -1.08
C LEU A 282 -4.78 -6.66 -1.94
N LEU A 283 -5.96 -6.13 -2.23
CA LEU A 283 -6.96 -6.79 -3.06
C LEU A 283 -6.73 -6.57 -4.56
N GLY A 284 -5.95 -5.53 -4.95
CA GLY A 284 -5.83 -5.09 -6.34
C GLY A 284 -7.16 -4.53 -6.89
N ASP A 285 -8.03 -4.04 -6.01
CA ASP A 285 -9.35 -3.49 -6.33
C ASP A 285 -9.46 -2.06 -5.76
N TYR A 286 -9.33 -1.05 -6.61
CA TYR A 286 -9.18 0.36 -6.24
C TYR A 286 -10.52 1.07 -6.06
N ARG A 287 -11.38 0.44 -5.26
CA ARG A 287 -12.66 0.96 -4.78
C ARG A 287 -12.80 0.63 -3.31
N TYR A 288 -13.60 1.37 -2.56
CA TYR A 288 -14.17 0.85 -1.33
C TYR A 288 -15.40 0.00 -1.67
N VAL A 289 -15.53 -1.15 -1.03
CA VAL A 289 -16.71 -2.03 -1.20
C VAL A 289 -17.36 -2.24 0.16
N TRP A 290 -18.63 -1.88 0.28
CA TRP A 290 -19.41 -2.10 1.50
C TRP A 290 -19.94 -3.53 1.59
N PRO A 291 -20.33 -3.99 2.80
CA PRO A 291 -20.86 -5.35 3.00
C PRO A 291 -22.11 -5.69 2.20
N ASP A 292 -22.86 -4.68 1.71
CA ASP A 292 -24.01 -4.87 0.83
C ASP A 292 -23.64 -5.05 -0.65
N GLY A 293 -22.36 -4.94 -0.98
CA GLY A 293 -21.84 -5.02 -2.35
C GLY A 293 -21.89 -3.73 -3.15
N SER A 294 -22.37 -2.64 -2.55
CA SER A 294 -22.19 -1.30 -3.14
C SER A 294 -20.71 -0.90 -3.08
N SER A 295 -20.28 0.00 -3.96
CA SER A 295 -18.87 0.40 -3.99
C SER A 295 -18.69 1.84 -4.43
N TYR A 296 -17.55 2.41 -4.05
CA TYR A 296 -17.16 3.77 -4.40
C TYR A 296 -15.68 3.78 -4.87
N PRO A 297 -15.38 4.33 -6.06
CA PRO A 297 -14.01 4.32 -6.58
C PRO A 297 -13.14 5.32 -5.83
N PHE A 298 -11.84 5.03 -5.72
CA PHE A 298 -10.82 5.92 -5.16
C PHE A 298 -10.20 6.87 -6.18
N THR A 299 -10.83 7.04 -7.32
CA THR A 299 -10.41 8.00 -8.35
C THR A 299 -11.19 9.30 -8.18
N TYR A 300 -10.47 10.41 -8.03
CA TYR A 300 -11.08 11.75 -7.95
C TYR A 300 -12.06 11.98 -9.12
N THR A 301 -13.23 12.48 -8.80
CA THR A 301 -14.25 12.88 -9.78
C THR A 301 -14.83 14.25 -9.45
N THR A 302 -15.46 14.88 -10.47
CA THR A 302 -16.15 16.16 -10.28
C THR A 302 -17.19 16.08 -9.15
N GLY A 303 -17.13 17.03 -8.23
CA GLY A 303 -18.02 17.11 -7.06
C GLY A 303 -17.38 16.64 -5.76
N TRP A 304 -16.17 16.05 -5.80
CA TRP A 304 -15.39 15.84 -4.59
C TRP A 304 -14.82 17.16 -4.06
N ASN A 305 -14.58 17.22 -2.76
CA ASN A 305 -13.71 18.25 -2.21
C ASN A 305 -12.25 18.01 -2.63
N THR A 306 -11.42 19.04 -2.51
CA THR A 306 -10.04 19.03 -2.99
C THR A 306 -9.03 19.04 -1.83
N GLY A 307 -7.79 18.60 -2.09
CA GLY A 307 -6.68 18.66 -1.16
C GLY A 307 -6.55 17.45 -0.23
N ASP A 308 -5.58 17.53 0.66
CA ASP A 308 -5.10 16.46 1.54
C ASP A 308 -5.91 16.26 2.83
N GLN A 309 -7.00 17.00 2.99
CA GLN A 309 -7.99 16.79 4.06
C GLN A 309 -9.18 15.94 3.59
N VAL A 310 -9.09 15.35 2.40
CA VAL A 310 -10.07 14.45 1.82
C VAL A 310 -9.48 13.05 1.79
N GLN A 311 -10.10 12.13 2.50
CA GLN A 311 -9.68 10.74 2.67
C GLN A 311 -9.36 10.06 1.34
N GLY A 312 -10.29 10.10 0.37
CA GLY A 312 -10.10 9.46 -0.93
C GLY A 312 -9.02 10.13 -1.81
N ASN A 313 -8.71 11.44 -1.61
CA ASN A 313 -7.58 12.06 -2.29
C ASN A 313 -6.24 11.55 -1.75
N VAL A 314 -6.16 11.33 -0.44
CA VAL A 314 -4.97 10.73 0.21
C VAL A 314 -4.79 9.29 -0.22
N ASP A 315 -5.87 8.51 -0.19
CA ASP A 315 -5.87 7.12 -0.62
C ASP A 315 -5.43 6.96 -2.08
N GLY A 316 -6.10 7.64 -3.02
CA GLY A 316 -5.72 7.60 -4.43
C GLY A 316 -4.27 8.04 -4.68
N SER A 317 -3.79 9.06 -3.94
CA SER A 317 -2.38 9.50 -4.00
C SER A 317 -1.42 8.41 -3.52
N LEU A 318 -1.73 7.70 -2.44
CA LEU A 318 -0.92 6.58 -1.95
C LEU A 318 -0.88 5.44 -2.97
N LEU A 319 -2.02 5.04 -3.52
CA LEU A 319 -2.11 4.00 -4.54
C LEU A 319 -1.28 4.34 -5.79
N ASP A 320 -1.38 5.58 -6.27
CA ASP A 320 -0.59 6.05 -7.42
C ASP A 320 0.91 6.12 -7.11
N LEU A 321 1.31 6.58 -5.91
CA LEU A 321 2.70 6.55 -5.48
C LEU A 321 3.24 5.12 -5.45
N TRP A 322 2.52 4.18 -4.88
CA TRP A 322 2.95 2.79 -4.79
C TRP A 322 3.07 2.10 -6.15
N ASN A 323 2.11 2.35 -7.06
CA ASN A 323 2.09 1.71 -8.37
C ASN A 323 3.05 2.35 -9.39
N ASN A 324 3.16 3.67 -9.38
CA ASN A 324 3.78 4.41 -10.47
C ASN A 324 5.15 5.02 -10.12
N VAL A 325 5.49 5.12 -8.81
CA VAL A 325 6.69 5.82 -8.35
C VAL A 325 7.59 4.90 -7.52
N ASP A 326 7.03 4.27 -6.49
CA ASP A 326 7.81 3.58 -5.45
C ASP A 326 8.05 2.08 -5.76
N GLY A 327 7.38 1.53 -6.77
CA GLY A 327 7.45 0.11 -7.11
C GLY A 327 6.81 -0.81 -6.05
N GLY A 328 5.84 -0.28 -5.31
CA GLY A 328 5.07 -0.95 -4.27
C GLY A 328 5.06 -0.17 -2.96
N TRP A 329 4.30 -0.64 -1.99
CA TRP A 329 4.09 0.05 -0.71
C TRP A 329 5.23 -0.09 0.32
N ASN A 330 6.24 -0.93 0.05
CA ASN A 330 7.30 -1.26 1.01
C ASN A 330 8.07 -0.05 1.52
N GLY A 331 8.29 0.95 0.66
CA GLY A 331 8.91 2.22 1.04
C GLY A 331 8.07 2.97 2.08
N THR A 332 6.76 3.05 1.87
CA THR A 332 5.82 3.65 2.84
C THR A 332 5.83 2.89 4.17
N ILE A 333 5.77 1.56 4.16
CA ILE A 333 5.86 0.76 5.40
C ILE A 333 7.16 1.04 6.15
N SER A 334 8.28 1.19 5.45
CA SER A 334 9.57 1.56 6.06
C SER A 334 9.53 2.97 6.68
N VAL A 335 8.95 3.94 5.99
CA VAL A 335 8.75 5.31 6.52
C VAL A 335 7.91 5.27 7.80
N LEU A 336 6.75 4.62 7.78
CA LEU A 336 5.86 4.55 8.93
C LEU A 336 6.48 3.82 10.13
N THR A 337 7.42 2.91 9.89
CA THR A 337 8.16 2.21 10.95
C THR A 337 9.21 3.12 11.61
N THR A 338 9.79 4.06 10.88
CA THR A 338 10.86 4.95 11.38
C THR A 338 10.39 6.33 11.78
N HIS A 339 9.27 6.76 11.23
CA HIS A 339 8.62 8.06 11.45
C HIS A 339 7.14 7.83 11.77
N THR A 340 6.51 8.78 12.42
CA THR A 340 5.09 8.69 12.80
C THR A 340 4.31 9.90 12.30
N PRO A 341 4.19 10.08 10.96
CA PRO A 341 3.49 11.24 10.41
C PRO A 341 2.03 11.28 10.86
N SER A 342 1.57 12.45 11.25
CA SER A 342 0.18 12.67 11.66
C SER A 342 -0.72 13.11 10.50
N THR A 343 -0.13 13.49 9.38
CA THR A 343 -0.83 13.93 8.17
C THR A 343 -0.13 13.45 6.91
N PHE A 344 -0.85 13.41 5.80
CA PHE A 344 -0.27 13.12 4.49
C PHE A 344 0.79 14.16 4.07
N ALA A 345 0.59 15.43 4.43
CA ALA A 345 1.57 16.49 4.18
C ALA A 345 2.91 16.22 4.90
N GLU A 346 2.86 15.81 6.16
CA GLU A 346 4.05 15.44 6.93
C GLU A 346 4.74 14.23 6.32
N TYR A 347 4.00 13.16 6.04
CA TYR A 347 4.50 11.97 5.35
C TYR A 347 5.20 12.34 4.04
N PHE A 348 4.55 13.14 3.17
CA PHE A 348 5.08 13.42 1.83
C PHE A 348 6.26 14.38 1.86
N LYS A 349 6.15 15.51 2.58
CA LYS A 349 7.14 16.61 2.54
C LYS A 349 8.34 16.39 3.45
N THR A 350 8.15 15.67 4.57
CA THR A 350 9.16 15.54 5.62
C THR A 350 9.75 14.13 5.66
N ASP A 351 8.89 13.11 5.73
CA ASP A 351 9.34 11.76 6.06
C ASP A 351 9.79 10.96 4.83
N ARG A 352 9.13 11.11 3.69
CA ARG A 352 9.56 10.47 2.44
C ARG A 352 10.98 10.85 2.03
N PRO A 353 11.39 12.13 2.00
CA PRO A 353 12.77 12.50 1.67
C PRO A 353 13.79 12.12 2.75
N ALA A 354 13.36 11.96 4.01
CA ALA A 354 14.21 11.52 5.12
C ALA A 354 14.39 10.00 5.19
N ALA A 355 13.61 9.21 4.44
CA ALA A 355 13.70 7.75 4.38
C ALA A 355 15.06 7.26 3.87
N VAL A 356 15.40 6.01 4.16
CA VAL A 356 16.64 5.38 3.70
C VAL A 356 16.30 4.07 2.95
N PRO A 357 16.41 4.02 1.62
CA PRO A 357 16.72 5.15 0.71
C PRO A 357 15.60 6.19 0.65
N PRO A 358 15.90 7.45 0.29
CA PRO A 358 14.88 8.49 0.14
C PRO A 358 13.83 8.13 -0.91
N LEU A 359 12.56 8.42 -0.60
CA LEU A 359 11.46 8.29 -1.56
C LEU A 359 11.25 9.61 -2.29
N SER A 360 10.89 9.54 -3.57
CA SER A 360 10.71 10.72 -4.41
C SER A 360 9.56 11.61 -3.94
N THR A 361 9.80 12.94 -3.95
CA THR A 361 8.81 13.99 -3.69
C THR A 361 8.70 14.98 -4.86
N THR A 362 9.25 14.64 -6.01
CA THR A 362 9.29 15.51 -7.21
C THR A 362 8.85 14.74 -8.46
N GLY A 363 8.67 15.42 -9.57
CA GLY A 363 8.34 14.80 -10.85
C GLY A 363 7.07 13.94 -10.79
N SER A 364 7.20 12.64 -11.11
CA SER A 364 6.07 11.71 -11.12
C SER A 364 5.35 11.59 -9.77
N ALA A 365 6.05 11.81 -8.64
CA ALA A 365 5.42 11.82 -7.32
C ALA A 365 4.44 12.99 -7.18
N LEU A 366 4.81 14.20 -7.63
CA LEU A 366 3.88 15.35 -7.65
C LEU A 366 2.74 15.15 -8.65
N THR A 367 2.99 14.49 -9.77
CA THR A 367 1.95 14.14 -10.75
C THR A 367 0.89 13.21 -10.14
N SER A 368 1.33 12.20 -9.39
CA SER A 368 0.43 11.28 -8.67
C SER A 368 -0.48 12.04 -7.69
N LEU A 369 0.07 12.98 -6.94
CA LEU A 369 -0.71 13.79 -6.00
C LEU A 369 -1.69 14.73 -6.72
N ALA A 370 -1.23 15.39 -7.79
CA ALA A 370 -2.05 16.33 -8.54
C ALA A 370 -3.27 15.66 -9.21
N ALA A 371 -3.16 14.39 -9.61
CA ALA A 371 -4.29 13.60 -10.11
C ALA A 371 -5.43 13.49 -9.08
N HIS A 372 -5.09 13.60 -7.79
CA HIS A 372 -6.01 13.58 -6.66
C HIS A 372 -6.14 14.96 -5.98
N THR A 373 -5.90 16.04 -6.72
CA THR A 373 -6.06 17.45 -6.28
C THR A 373 -5.16 17.90 -5.13
N ILE A 374 -4.11 17.13 -4.79
CA ILE A 374 -3.13 17.51 -3.77
C ILE A 374 -1.95 18.19 -4.47
N ASP A 375 -1.79 19.50 -4.24
CA ASP A 375 -0.68 20.27 -4.79
C ASP A 375 0.34 20.62 -3.71
N TYR A 376 1.46 19.88 -3.73
CA TYR A 376 2.64 20.16 -2.89
C TYR A 376 3.82 20.71 -3.67
N GLY A 377 3.62 21.01 -4.94
CA GLY A 377 4.65 21.65 -5.74
C GLY A 377 5.02 23.03 -5.18
N PRO A 378 6.23 23.50 -5.41
CA PRO A 378 6.70 24.78 -4.88
C PRO A 378 5.79 25.92 -5.34
N THR A 379 5.41 26.79 -4.42
CA THR A 379 4.76 28.07 -4.77
C THR A 379 5.88 29.05 -5.08
N ILE A 380 6.07 29.40 -6.35
CA ILE A 380 7.15 30.29 -6.78
C ILE A 380 6.70 31.74 -7.00
N VAL A 381 5.37 31.96 -7.11
CA VAL A 381 4.82 33.32 -7.24
C VAL A 381 4.81 33.97 -5.86
N GLY A 382 5.59 35.05 -5.73
CA GLY A 382 5.68 35.81 -4.48
C GLY A 382 6.57 35.20 -3.40
N ASP A 383 7.37 34.17 -3.69
CA ASP A 383 8.31 33.55 -2.75
C ASP A 383 9.60 34.37 -2.52
N ASN A 384 9.75 35.45 -3.27
CA ASN A 384 10.90 36.36 -3.23
C ASN A 384 12.24 35.72 -3.67
N GLN A 385 12.20 34.60 -4.40
CA GLN A 385 13.37 33.91 -4.92
C GLN A 385 13.46 34.05 -6.46
N TYR A 386 14.66 33.78 -7.01
CA TYR A 386 14.88 33.68 -8.45
C TYR A 386 14.95 32.20 -8.85
N HIS A 387 14.23 31.83 -9.91
CA HIS A 387 14.13 30.48 -10.45
C HIS A 387 14.53 30.46 -11.92
N ALA A 388 15.13 29.38 -12.38
CA ALA A 388 15.17 29.12 -13.80
C ALA A 388 13.83 28.52 -14.24
N LEU A 389 13.30 28.97 -15.38
CA LEU A 389 12.13 28.42 -16.05
C LEU A 389 12.62 27.59 -17.23
N THR A 390 12.45 26.25 -17.16
CA THR A 390 12.91 25.36 -18.23
C THR A 390 11.73 24.73 -18.95
N ASN A 391 11.85 24.60 -20.29
CA ASN A 391 10.84 23.95 -21.10
C ASN A 391 10.93 22.41 -21.04
N GLY A 392 10.00 21.71 -21.69
CA GLY A 392 9.98 20.24 -21.74
C GLY A 392 11.23 19.60 -22.39
N GLY A 393 12.09 20.37 -23.04
CA GLY A 393 13.39 19.95 -23.55
C GLY A 393 14.56 20.23 -22.61
N GLY A 394 14.30 20.78 -21.40
CA GLY A 394 15.32 21.11 -20.40
C GLY A 394 16.12 22.35 -20.68
N LEU A 395 15.71 23.19 -21.68
CA LEU A 395 16.34 24.47 -21.99
C LEU A 395 15.70 25.59 -21.16
N ALA A 396 16.53 26.52 -20.69
CA ALA A 396 16.11 27.66 -19.89
C ALA A 396 15.53 28.79 -20.73
N LEU A 397 14.49 29.46 -20.22
CA LEU A 397 14.06 30.76 -20.66
C LEU A 397 15.19 31.75 -20.42
N GLU A 398 15.66 32.44 -21.45
CA GLU A 398 16.77 33.40 -21.39
C GLU A 398 16.36 34.80 -21.84
N HIS A 399 16.94 35.81 -21.20
CA HIS A 399 17.09 37.17 -21.73
C HIS A 399 18.17 37.15 -22.82
N ALA A 400 17.78 37.14 -24.08
CA ALA A 400 18.70 37.04 -25.19
C ALA A 400 19.81 38.12 -25.13
N GLY A 401 21.05 37.67 -25.31
CA GLY A 401 22.22 38.55 -25.20
C GLY A 401 22.75 38.74 -23.79
N GLN A 402 22.39 37.87 -22.83
CA GLN A 402 23.05 37.74 -21.54
C GLN A 402 23.13 39.02 -20.71
N CYS A 403 22.04 39.74 -20.54
CA CYS A 403 21.96 40.99 -19.78
C CYS A 403 22.74 42.21 -20.41
N THR A 404 23.15 42.12 -21.64
CA THR A 404 23.92 43.23 -22.30
C THR A 404 23.04 44.35 -22.81
N ALA A 405 21.77 44.10 -23.03
CA ALA A 405 20.80 45.09 -23.50
C ALA A 405 19.89 45.58 -22.37
N SER A 406 19.41 46.82 -22.46
CA SER A 406 18.63 47.48 -21.41
C SER A 406 17.17 47.76 -21.77
N SER A 407 16.69 47.39 -22.96
CA SER A 407 15.28 47.54 -23.37
C SER A 407 14.99 46.81 -24.68
N ASN A 408 13.72 46.36 -24.85
CA ASN A 408 13.19 45.70 -26.05
C ASN A 408 13.99 44.45 -26.49
N VAL A 409 14.52 43.74 -25.54
CA VAL A 409 15.20 42.47 -25.79
C VAL A 409 14.16 41.40 -26.01
N VAL A 410 14.47 40.40 -26.78
CA VAL A 410 13.62 39.20 -26.94
C VAL A 410 13.97 38.14 -25.93
N ALA A 411 13.00 37.26 -25.64
CA ALA A 411 13.26 36.05 -24.90
C ALA A 411 13.48 34.87 -25.85
N ASP A 412 14.49 34.06 -25.57
CA ASP A 412 14.78 32.81 -26.29
C ASP A 412 15.11 31.67 -25.32
N LEU A 413 15.57 30.53 -25.84
CA LEU A 413 15.98 29.36 -25.06
C LEU A 413 17.48 29.18 -25.12
N ASP A 414 18.12 28.92 -23.97
CA ASP A 414 19.54 28.50 -23.93
C ASP A 414 19.74 27.26 -23.02
N ALA A 415 20.93 26.68 -23.14
CA ALA A 415 21.35 25.63 -22.22
C ALA A 415 21.46 26.21 -20.80
N TYR A 416 20.78 25.62 -19.83
CA TYR A 416 20.77 26.15 -18.46
C TYR A 416 22.17 26.24 -17.85
N ASP A 417 22.55 27.45 -17.41
CA ASP A 417 23.75 27.73 -16.65
C ASP A 417 23.39 28.44 -15.33
N PRO A 418 23.55 27.75 -14.17
CA PRO A 418 23.16 28.31 -12.87
C PRO A 418 23.93 29.59 -12.49
N THR A 419 24.97 29.95 -13.19
CA THR A 419 25.74 31.18 -12.94
C THR A 419 25.23 32.41 -13.70
N ARG A 420 24.34 32.20 -14.71
CA ARG A 420 23.83 33.29 -15.56
C ARG A 420 22.62 33.98 -14.93
N ALA A 421 22.70 35.29 -14.80
CA ALA A 421 21.59 36.13 -14.35
C ALA A 421 20.46 36.23 -15.38
N SER A 422 20.81 36.11 -16.69
CA SER A 422 19.85 36.15 -17.80
C SER A 422 18.86 34.97 -17.84
N GLU A 423 19.13 33.87 -17.13
CA GLU A 423 18.31 32.68 -17.06
C GLU A 423 17.53 32.53 -15.74
N LYS A 424 17.60 33.57 -14.90
CA LYS A 424 16.94 33.57 -13.59
C LYS A 424 15.81 34.58 -13.54
N TRP A 425 14.63 34.09 -13.14
CA TRP A 425 13.37 34.82 -13.17
C TRP A 425 12.74 34.86 -11.79
N LYS A 426 12.24 36.04 -11.42
CA LYS A 426 11.44 36.23 -10.21
C LYS A 426 10.01 36.51 -10.61
N LEU A 427 9.08 35.88 -9.85
CA LEU A 427 7.65 35.98 -10.08
C LEU A 427 7.00 36.72 -8.90
N ASP A 428 6.91 38.03 -8.99
CA ASP A 428 6.24 38.83 -7.95
C ASP A 428 4.73 38.78 -8.09
N ALA A 429 4.03 38.51 -6.98
CA ALA A 429 2.57 38.47 -6.96
C ALA A 429 1.98 39.89 -7.05
N ASN A 430 1.00 40.07 -7.94
CA ASN A 430 0.16 41.26 -8.00
C ASN A 430 -1.10 41.10 -7.14
N ALA A 431 -1.69 42.21 -6.70
CA ALA A 431 -2.90 42.18 -5.89
C ALA A 431 -4.14 41.59 -6.58
N ASP A 432 -4.12 41.48 -7.93
CA ASP A 432 -5.20 40.92 -8.74
C ASP A 432 -5.04 39.40 -9.02
N GLY A 433 -4.07 38.73 -8.35
CA GLY A 433 -3.81 37.30 -8.51
C GLY A 433 -2.95 36.95 -9.73
N THR A 434 -2.48 37.92 -10.49
CA THR A 434 -1.48 37.73 -11.56
C THR A 434 -0.07 37.84 -10.99
N ALA A 435 0.94 37.51 -11.80
CA ALA A 435 2.34 37.69 -11.46
C ALA A 435 3.00 38.65 -12.45
N ARG A 436 3.97 39.42 -11.95
CA ARG A 436 5.01 40.06 -12.75
C ARG A 436 6.20 39.12 -12.83
N ILE A 437 6.70 38.85 -14.03
CA ILE A 437 7.89 38.01 -14.28
C ILE A 437 9.00 38.87 -14.79
N TYR A 438 10.17 38.85 -14.12
CA TYR A 438 11.32 39.64 -14.53
C TYR A 438 12.65 38.93 -14.28
N ASP A 439 13.66 39.25 -15.07
CA ASP A 439 14.99 38.66 -15.00
C ASP A 439 15.81 39.14 -13.79
N SER A 440 16.93 38.49 -13.50
CA SER A 440 17.85 38.90 -12.44
C SER A 440 19.04 39.74 -12.93
N CYS A 441 18.93 40.31 -14.14
CA CYS A 441 19.95 41.19 -14.70
C CYS A 441 20.15 42.44 -13.84
N PRO A 442 21.32 43.14 -13.92
CA PRO A 442 21.59 44.36 -13.14
C PRO A 442 20.55 45.46 -13.32
N THR A 443 19.91 45.52 -14.50
CA THR A 443 18.71 46.34 -14.76
C THR A 443 17.58 45.40 -15.15
N PRO A 444 16.76 44.92 -14.17
CA PRO A 444 15.77 43.91 -14.45
C PRO A 444 14.73 44.37 -15.46
N LEU A 445 14.47 43.53 -16.46
CA LEU A 445 13.43 43.73 -17.45
C LEU A 445 12.26 42.76 -17.20
N THR A 446 11.07 43.21 -17.54
CA THR A 446 9.83 42.46 -17.30
C THR A 446 9.38 41.77 -18.57
N LEU A 447 9.03 40.49 -18.46
CA LEU A 447 8.49 39.66 -19.52
C LEU A 447 7.16 40.26 -20.00
N THR A 448 7.09 40.58 -21.29
CA THR A 448 6.00 41.31 -21.93
C THR A 448 5.41 40.49 -23.07
N ALA A 449 4.15 40.14 -23.00
CA ALA A 449 3.45 39.39 -24.04
C ALA A 449 3.22 40.26 -25.28
N PRO A 450 3.38 39.72 -26.49
CA PRO A 450 2.86 40.35 -27.70
C PRO A 450 1.34 40.18 -27.81
N ALA A 451 0.68 41.03 -28.56
CA ALA A 451 -0.77 40.94 -28.78
C ALA A 451 -1.17 39.85 -29.78
N THR A 452 -0.25 39.28 -30.53
CA THR A 452 -0.52 38.35 -31.62
C THR A 452 0.08 36.97 -31.33
N ALA A 453 -0.68 35.92 -31.57
CA ALA A 453 -0.20 34.54 -31.47
C ALA A 453 0.98 34.30 -32.44
N GLY A 454 1.95 33.48 -32.01
CA GLY A 454 3.18 33.19 -32.75
C GLY A 454 4.24 34.29 -32.70
N ALA A 455 3.91 35.46 -32.15
CA ALA A 455 4.91 36.52 -32.01
C ALA A 455 5.81 36.29 -30.79
N GLN A 456 7.06 36.73 -30.90
CA GLN A 456 8.09 36.55 -29.88
C GLN A 456 7.82 37.44 -28.65
N VAL A 457 8.00 36.91 -27.46
CA VAL A 457 7.94 37.65 -26.21
C VAL A 457 9.13 38.59 -26.07
N THR A 458 8.90 39.75 -25.52
CA THR A 458 9.93 40.78 -25.30
C THR A 458 10.13 41.07 -23.82
N LEU A 459 11.29 41.59 -23.49
CA LEU A 459 11.66 42.09 -22.19
C LEU A 459 11.70 43.62 -22.21
N GLN A 460 10.92 44.27 -21.37
CA GLN A 460 10.75 45.71 -21.33
C GLN A 460 10.86 46.24 -19.91
N ALA A 461 11.18 47.53 -19.79
CA ALA A 461 11.12 48.21 -18.51
C ALA A 461 9.69 48.04 -17.88
N PHE A 462 9.63 47.86 -16.58
CA PHE A 462 8.38 47.69 -15.89
C PHE A 462 7.47 48.92 -16.06
N ASN A 463 6.22 48.64 -16.40
CA ASN A 463 5.14 49.62 -16.45
C ASN A 463 3.88 49.05 -15.83
N ALA A 464 3.52 49.54 -14.65
CA ALA A 464 2.34 49.05 -13.89
C ALA A 464 1.00 49.15 -14.65
N ALA A 465 0.91 50.06 -15.64
CA ALA A 465 -0.27 50.23 -16.49
C ALA A 465 -0.31 49.21 -17.65
N ASN A 466 0.81 48.57 -17.97
CA ASN A 466 0.89 47.62 -19.08
C ASN A 466 0.35 46.25 -18.69
N GLN A 467 -0.87 45.92 -19.11
CA GLN A 467 -1.50 44.64 -18.83
C GLN A 467 -0.82 43.46 -19.54
N TYR A 468 -0.03 43.68 -20.58
CA TYR A 468 0.76 42.64 -21.26
C TYR A 468 1.99 42.19 -20.43
N GLN A 469 2.30 42.88 -19.33
CA GLN A 469 3.31 42.48 -18.35
C GLN A 469 2.77 41.68 -17.19
N LYS A 470 1.48 41.37 -17.20
CA LYS A 470 0.83 40.54 -16.22
C LYS A 470 0.66 39.12 -16.73
N TRP A 471 0.93 38.16 -15.87
CA TRP A 471 0.86 36.74 -16.21
C TRP A 471 0.06 35.98 -15.16
N GLN A 472 -0.91 35.18 -15.59
CA GLN A 472 -1.54 34.16 -14.76
C GLN A 472 -0.62 32.95 -14.76
N VAL A 473 -0.12 32.56 -13.60
CA VAL A 473 0.74 31.38 -13.44
C VAL A 473 -0.06 30.31 -12.73
N THR A 474 -0.28 29.20 -13.41
CA THR A 474 -0.99 28.04 -12.87
C THR A 474 -0.13 26.80 -13.01
N LYS A 475 -0.34 25.80 -12.16
CA LYS A 475 0.30 24.50 -12.31
C LYS A 475 -0.61 23.56 -13.08
N ASN A 476 -0.03 22.81 -14.00
CA ASN A 476 -0.71 21.71 -14.65
C ASN A 476 -0.62 20.41 -13.81
N SER A 477 -1.27 19.35 -14.28
CA SER A 477 -1.29 18.06 -13.61
C SER A 477 0.09 17.38 -13.44
N SER A 478 1.11 17.86 -14.17
CA SER A 478 2.51 17.38 -14.06
C SER A 478 3.36 18.22 -13.08
N GLY A 479 2.75 19.23 -12.43
CA GLY A 479 3.45 20.16 -11.55
C GLY A 479 4.24 21.26 -12.29
N ASN A 480 4.22 21.26 -13.63
CA ASN A 480 4.81 22.30 -14.44
C ASN A 480 3.92 23.53 -14.48
N LEU A 481 4.51 24.68 -14.76
CA LEU A 481 3.80 25.94 -14.89
C LEU A 481 3.21 26.11 -16.28
N THR A 482 1.97 26.54 -16.32
CA THR A 482 1.35 27.18 -17.49
C THR A 482 1.28 28.68 -17.22
N ILE A 483 1.88 29.48 -18.08
CA ILE A 483 2.06 30.93 -17.90
C ILE A 483 1.23 31.65 -18.97
N THR A 484 0.08 32.20 -18.60
CA THR A 484 -0.92 32.76 -19.50
C THR A 484 -1.01 34.29 -19.37
N ASN A 485 -0.99 35.02 -20.46
CA ASN A 485 -1.30 36.46 -20.42
C ASN A 485 -2.84 36.63 -20.39
N PRO A 486 -3.42 37.28 -19.36
CA PRO A 486 -4.87 37.36 -19.21
C PRO A 486 -5.57 38.27 -20.23
N VAL A 487 -4.83 39.16 -20.92
CA VAL A 487 -5.42 40.05 -21.94
C VAL A 487 -5.64 39.31 -23.25
N THR A 488 -4.66 38.50 -23.66
CA THR A 488 -4.71 37.77 -24.93
C THR A 488 -5.29 36.37 -24.81
N GLY A 489 -5.24 35.78 -23.61
CA GLY A 489 -5.53 34.35 -23.36
C GLY A 489 -4.45 33.43 -23.91
N TYR A 490 -3.35 33.94 -24.40
CA TYR A 490 -2.24 33.15 -24.95
C TYR A 490 -1.29 32.68 -23.84
N VAL A 491 -0.71 31.51 -24.04
CA VAL A 491 0.26 30.88 -23.14
C VAL A 491 1.69 31.12 -23.65
N LEU A 492 2.61 31.25 -22.71
CA LEU A 492 4.04 31.28 -22.99
C LEU A 492 4.48 29.95 -23.61
N ASP A 493 5.06 30.01 -24.82
CA ASP A 493 5.37 28.84 -25.63
C ASP A 493 6.82 28.89 -26.11
N SER A 494 7.57 27.83 -25.87
CA SER A 494 8.97 27.76 -26.30
C SER A 494 9.17 27.55 -27.81
N ALA A 495 8.10 27.41 -28.58
CA ALA A 495 8.11 27.19 -30.05
C ALA A 495 9.03 26.04 -30.54
N GLY A 496 9.79 25.40 -29.65
CA GLY A 496 10.71 24.30 -29.95
C GLY A 496 11.58 23.92 -28.76
N VAL A 497 12.58 23.07 -29.04
CA VAL A 497 13.46 22.47 -28.02
C VAL A 497 14.95 22.61 -28.37
N SER A 498 15.32 23.62 -29.11
CA SER A 498 16.70 23.89 -29.50
C SER A 498 17.19 25.23 -28.94
N VAL A 499 18.47 25.33 -28.61
CA VAL A 499 19.12 26.57 -28.19
C VAL A 499 18.93 27.65 -29.27
N GLY A 500 18.65 28.90 -28.87
CA GLY A 500 18.35 30.02 -29.71
C GLY A 500 16.92 30.04 -30.28
N THR A 501 16.06 29.09 -29.88
CA THR A 501 14.65 29.10 -30.28
C THR A 501 13.93 30.28 -29.61
N ALA A 502 13.19 31.05 -30.40
CA ALA A 502 12.39 32.15 -29.91
C ALA A 502 11.30 31.66 -28.93
N VAL A 503 11.13 32.34 -27.81
CA VAL A 503 9.98 32.14 -26.93
C VAL A 503 8.84 33.04 -27.37
N THR A 504 7.69 32.47 -27.63
CA THR A 504 6.51 33.11 -28.22
C THR A 504 5.29 32.99 -27.29
N VAL A 505 4.16 33.51 -27.71
CA VAL A 505 2.86 33.20 -27.11
C VAL A 505 1.94 32.53 -28.13
N ASN A 506 1.20 31.51 -27.71
CA ASN A 506 0.28 30.77 -28.56
C ASN A 506 -1.03 30.44 -27.82
N PRO A 507 -2.13 30.11 -28.52
CA PRO A 507 -3.31 29.52 -27.87
C PRO A 507 -2.92 28.29 -27.04
N ALA A 508 -3.58 28.09 -25.92
CA ALA A 508 -3.37 26.94 -25.08
C ALA A 508 -3.59 25.63 -25.86
N GLY A 509 -2.65 24.70 -25.77
CA GLY A 509 -2.66 23.41 -26.46
C GLY A 509 -2.04 22.33 -25.60
N ALA A 510 -2.06 21.09 -26.09
CA ALA A 510 -1.47 19.94 -25.41
C ALA A 510 0.04 19.77 -25.65
N ALA A 511 0.72 20.78 -26.21
CA ALA A 511 2.13 20.70 -26.51
C ALA A 511 2.99 20.92 -25.25
N ASN A 512 3.99 20.06 -25.02
CA ASN A 512 4.96 20.20 -23.92
C ASN A 512 5.85 21.45 -24.03
N THR A 513 5.79 22.17 -25.14
CA THR A 513 6.45 23.48 -25.35
C THR A 513 5.83 24.61 -24.54
N GLN A 514 4.64 24.41 -24.00
CA GLN A 514 3.89 25.34 -23.13
C GLN A 514 4.01 25.01 -21.64
N ASP A 515 4.74 23.96 -21.31
CA ASP A 515 4.99 23.49 -19.95
C ASP A 515 6.37 23.99 -19.49
N TRP A 516 6.39 24.68 -18.35
CA TRP A 516 7.60 25.27 -17.78
C TRP A 516 7.89 24.65 -16.42
N ALA A 517 8.99 23.92 -16.32
CA ALA A 517 9.51 23.45 -15.05
C ALA A 517 10.34 24.53 -14.35
N THR A 518 10.44 24.47 -13.02
CA THR A 518 11.28 25.39 -12.25
C THR A 518 12.51 24.67 -11.71
N LEU A 519 13.66 25.33 -11.81
CA LEU A 519 14.88 24.94 -11.12
C LEU A 519 15.25 26.06 -10.14
N SER A 520 15.57 25.69 -8.90
CA SER A 520 15.99 26.59 -7.81
C SER A 520 17.50 26.64 -7.66
#